data_b5d562bad7a8b36a0b46f2028eba31a0
#
_entry.id   b5d562bad7a8b36a0b46f2028eba31a0
#
_cell.length_a   1.000
_cell.length_b   1.000
_cell.length_c   1.000
_cell.angle_alpha   90.00
_cell.angle_beta   90.00
_cell.angle_gamma   90.00
#
_symmetry.space_group_name_H-M   'P 1'
#
loop_
_entity.id
_entity.type
_entity.pdbx_description
1 polymer ?
#
loop_
_entity_poly.entity_id
_entity_poly.type
_entity_poly.pdbx_seq_one_letter_code
_entity_poly.pdbx_strand_id
1 'polypeptide(L)'
;MRKKAIFSVIALSALLTASPVPGDACTNIIVTRGASTDGSAMVSYAADSHWLYGELYFRNAADWKRGSMRKIYDWDSGRYLGEIEEIAHTYKRVGNMNEHQLIIAETTFGGREELHDKYGLLDYGSLIYIALERCKTAREAIECITGLANQYGYYSEGESFSIADKEEAWILEMIGKGILMKNGRNMNKGVVWVARRIPDGMISGHANQARITTFPLHDPENCLYADDVISFARKKGYFEGEDEEFSFADAYCPLDFGGMRGCDARVWSAFNMLSDGWFIYEDEVTGRQITRDAGYFLDYALGHNPKNRLPLWVKPTKKLSVKDVADAMRDHYEGTPMDMRFDIGAGGNELPYRWRPMYFEYDGRQYANERAIATQQTGFWFVGQNRIAYPDVIGGILWFGTDDAATSYLTPIYTNVTKVPRCFETGNGDLITYSPTSSFWANNRIANDCYRMYNLMAPYVREKIDEFENRQLERVKEIDKQALDIYAKLADKEMQKADKKGYLYFPKEDTGDVVSAVKRYLTNFSIETAQAQFKVWKELETTLLVKFIDGNVKAQNPDGSFKHSEYSVHIPEGLEQPGYSEVWKQAVATSPAAEVLQVVETPKE
;
A
#
# COMPACT_ATOMS: atom_id res chain seq x y z
N MET A 1 -27.40 -71.43 0.04
CA MET A 1 -27.71 -70.02 -0.35
C MET A 1 -27.53 -69.12 0.89
N ARG A 2 -26.42 -68.43 0.99
CA ARG A 2 -26.13 -67.40 2.05
C ARG A 2 -25.98 -66.09 1.35
N LYS A 3 -26.94 -65.16 1.57
CA LYS A 3 -26.88 -63.78 1.10
C LYS A 3 -25.87 -63.00 1.97
N LYS A 4 -24.81 -62.48 1.36
CA LYS A 4 -23.90 -61.51 1.97
C LYS A 4 -24.50 -60.11 1.80
N ALA A 5 -24.83 -59.46 2.87
CA ALA A 5 -25.19 -58.04 2.91
C ALA A 5 -23.89 -57.23 2.84
N ILE A 6 -23.77 -56.36 1.82
CA ILE A 6 -22.73 -55.39 1.67
C ILE A 6 -23.21 -54.10 2.35
N PHE A 7 -22.61 -53.76 3.47
CA PHE A 7 -22.76 -52.43 4.09
C PHE A 7 -21.83 -51.46 3.37
N SER A 8 -22.41 -50.55 2.56
CA SER A 8 -21.70 -49.40 2.03
C SER A 8 -21.63 -48.34 3.12
N VAL A 9 -20.44 -48.15 3.66
CA VAL A 9 -20.10 -46.98 4.51
C VAL A 9 -19.89 -45.81 3.56
N ILE A 10 -20.84 -44.90 3.48
CA ILE A 10 -20.65 -43.59 2.83
C ILE A 10 -19.87 -42.74 3.83
N ALA A 11 -18.57 -42.62 3.63
CA ALA A 11 -17.76 -41.62 4.30
C ALA A 11 -18.16 -40.26 3.74
N LEU A 12 -18.91 -39.49 4.52
CA LEU A 12 -19.18 -38.08 4.26
C LEU A 12 -17.91 -37.31 4.59
N SER A 13 -17.01 -37.18 3.61
CA SER A 13 -15.91 -36.22 3.67
C SER A 13 -16.54 -34.84 3.60
N ALA A 14 -16.62 -34.16 4.75
CA ALA A 14 -16.81 -32.74 4.81
C ALA A 14 -15.60 -32.09 4.10
N LEU A 15 -15.75 -31.72 2.82
CA LEU A 15 -14.89 -30.74 2.21
C LEU A 15 -15.08 -29.43 3.01
N LEU A 16 -14.18 -29.16 3.93
CA LEU A 16 -13.89 -27.81 4.34
C LEU A 16 -13.27 -27.14 3.12
N THR A 17 -14.11 -26.54 2.29
CA THR A 17 -13.66 -25.56 1.31
C THR A 17 -13.12 -24.40 2.13
N ALA A 18 -11.80 -24.38 2.35
CA ALA A 18 -11.12 -23.14 2.69
C ALA A 18 -11.51 -22.15 1.58
N SER A 19 -12.31 -21.15 1.90
CA SER A 19 -12.58 -20.06 0.98
C SER A 19 -11.22 -19.55 0.51
N PRO A 20 -10.98 -19.39 -0.79
CA PRO A 20 -9.77 -18.75 -1.23
C PRO A 20 -9.77 -17.36 -0.57
N VAL A 21 -8.80 -17.09 0.29
CA VAL A 21 -8.50 -15.72 0.70
C VAL A 21 -8.30 -14.94 -0.59
N PRO A 22 -9.04 -13.86 -0.83
CA PRO A 22 -8.84 -13.07 -2.04
C PRO A 22 -7.36 -12.80 -2.21
N GLY A 23 -6.84 -12.99 -3.43
CA GLY A 23 -5.41 -12.85 -3.73
C GLY A 23 -4.90 -11.42 -3.66
N ASP A 24 -5.77 -10.48 -3.33
CA ASP A 24 -5.53 -9.04 -3.26
C ASP A 24 -5.22 -8.65 -1.83
N ALA A 25 -4.03 -8.13 -1.61
CA ALA A 25 -3.52 -7.91 -0.27
C ALA A 25 -2.69 -6.63 -0.20
N CYS A 26 -3.34 -5.51 0.08
CA CYS A 26 -2.75 -4.18 0.21
C CYS A 26 -2.01 -3.99 1.56
N THR A 27 -1.13 -2.99 1.64
CA THR A 27 -0.48 -2.57 2.88
C THR A 27 -0.41 -1.06 2.96
N ASN A 28 -0.81 -0.50 4.11
CA ASN A 28 -0.75 0.92 4.40
C ASN A 28 0.08 1.19 5.66
N ILE A 29 0.86 2.28 5.65
CA ILE A 29 1.49 2.85 6.82
C ILE A 29 1.04 4.32 6.92
N ILE A 30 0.67 4.75 8.11
CA ILE A 30 0.21 6.11 8.39
C ILE A 30 1.17 6.75 9.38
N VAL A 31 1.67 7.93 9.05
CA VAL A 31 2.55 8.73 9.91
C VAL A 31 1.89 10.07 10.16
N THR A 32 1.58 10.38 11.43
CA THR A 32 1.01 11.69 11.78
C THR A 32 2.07 12.78 11.77
N ARG A 33 1.64 14.04 11.72
CA ARG A 33 2.52 15.23 11.66
C ARG A 33 3.61 15.23 12.72
N GLY A 34 3.21 14.97 13.97
CA GLY A 34 4.11 14.92 15.09
C GLY A 34 5.13 13.79 15.02
N ALA A 35 4.96 12.78 14.18
CA ALA A 35 5.88 11.67 13.99
C ALA A 35 6.85 11.89 12.81
N SER A 36 6.63 12.88 11.93
CA SER A 36 7.46 13.12 10.75
C SER A 36 8.59 14.12 10.98
N THR A 37 9.59 14.12 10.11
CA THR A 37 10.77 15.00 10.18
C THR A 37 10.47 16.44 9.80
N ASP A 38 9.45 16.69 8.99
CA ASP A 38 9.12 18.01 8.43
C ASP A 38 7.72 18.51 8.82
N GLY A 39 7.03 17.80 9.73
CA GLY A 39 5.68 18.14 10.17
C GLY A 39 4.59 17.82 9.16
N SER A 40 4.87 17.02 8.15
CA SER A 40 3.86 16.49 7.23
C SER A 40 3.15 15.27 7.82
N ALA A 41 1.90 15.03 7.46
CA ALA A 41 1.33 13.69 7.58
C ALA A 41 1.64 12.90 6.32
N MET A 42 1.84 11.59 6.48
CA MET A 42 2.13 10.69 5.35
C MET A 42 1.24 9.45 5.43
N VAL A 43 0.80 8.99 4.27
CA VAL A 43 0.12 7.71 4.10
C VAL A 43 0.80 6.97 2.97
N SER A 44 1.27 5.75 3.23
CA SER A 44 1.73 4.85 2.16
C SER A 44 0.64 3.88 1.74
N TYR A 45 0.78 3.36 0.54
CA TYR A 45 -0.10 2.33 0.00
C TYR A 45 0.64 1.49 -1.02
N ALA A 46 0.50 0.17 -0.92
CA ALA A 46 0.81 -0.75 -1.99
C ALA A 46 -0.49 -1.44 -2.42
N ALA A 47 -0.86 -1.24 -3.67
CA ALA A 47 -2.03 -1.87 -4.28
C ALA A 47 -1.60 -3.23 -4.85
N ASP A 48 -1.81 -4.28 -4.06
CA ASP A 48 -1.25 -5.60 -4.33
C ASP A 48 -2.31 -6.54 -4.90
N SER A 49 -2.41 -6.58 -6.22
CA SER A 49 -3.32 -7.46 -6.94
C SER A 49 -2.71 -7.92 -8.26
N HIS A 50 -2.81 -9.21 -8.58
CA HIS A 50 -2.42 -9.75 -9.89
C HIS A 50 -3.33 -9.27 -11.04
N TRP A 51 -4.44 -8.62 -10.73
CA TRP A 51 -5.37 -8.05 -11.71
C TRP A 51 -5.15 -6.57 -11.95
N LEU A 52 -4.20 -5.94 -11.22
CA LEU A 52 -4.00 -4.50 -11.24
C LEU A 52 -2.75 -4.11 -12.04
N TYR A 53 -2.94 -3.26 -13.03
CA TYR A 53 -1.87 -2.61 -13.78
C TYR A 53 -1.47 -1.29 -13.13
N GLY A 54 -0.18 -1.06 -12.95
CA GLY A 54 0.34 0.14 -12.30
C GLY A 54 0.33 1.37 -13.21
N GLU A 55 -0.60 2.28 -12.97
CA GLU A 55 -0.71 3.57 -13.65
C GLU A 55 -1.18 4.68 -12.70
N LEU A 56 -0.92 5.93 -13.05
CA LEU A 56 -1.28 7.08 -12.22
C LEU A 56 -2.62 7.65 -12.66
N TYR A 57 -3.66 7.35 -11.91
CA TYR A 57 -5.01 7.82 -12.19
C TYR A 57 -5.14 9.33 -11.96
N PHE A 58 -5.38 10.06 -13.05
CA PHE A 58 -5.43 11.51 -13.05
C PHE A 58 -6.78 12.02 -13.52
N ARG A 59 -7.32 13.03 -12.84
CA ARG A 59 -8.52 13.75 -13.26
C ARG A 59 -8.43 15.22 -12.89
N ASN A 60 -8.69 16.11 -13.84
CA ASN A 60 -8.80 17.53 -13.57
C ASN A 60 -10.08 17.86 -12.82
N ALA A 61 -10.07 18.97 -12.08
CA ALA A 61 -11.29 19.59 -11.56
C ALA A 61 -12.28 19.90 -12.69
N ALA A 62 -13.57 19.75 -12.42
CA ALA A 62 -14.61 19.97 -13.42
C ALA A 62 -15.91 20.49 -12.80
N ASP A 63 -16.63 21.31 -13.57
CA ASP A 63 -17.99 21.77 -13.24
C ASP A 63 -19.02 20.94 -13.99
N TRP A 64 -20.09 20.55 -13.29
CA TRP A 64 -21.12 19.65 -13.80
C TRP A 64 -22.49 20.35 -13.80
N LYS A 65 -23.27 20.07 -14.82
CA LYS A 65 -24.66 20.54 -14.88
C LYS A 65 -25.49 19.77 -13.86
N ARG A 66 -26.51 20.42 -13.27
CA ARG A 66 -27.47 19.75 -12.39
C ARG A 66 -28.09 18.54 -13.10
N GLY A 67 -28.12 17.39 -12.42
CA GLY A 67 -28.63 16.13 -12.95
C GLY A 67 -27.63 15.36 -13.81
N SER A 68 -26.36 15.79 -13.87
CA SER A 68 -25.30 14.97 -14.46
C SER A 68 -25.17 13.67 -13.68
N MET A 69 -24.97 12.56 -14.38
CA MET A 69 -24.81 11.22 -13.80
C MET A 69 -23.39 10.73 -14.00
N ARG A 70 -22.85 10.07 -12.98
CA ARG A 70 -21.55 9.41 -12.99
C ARG A 70 -21.76 7.91 -13.09
N LYS A 71 -21.19 7.29 -14.12
CA LYS A 71 -21.16 5.83 -14.26
C LYS A 71 -20.19 5.23 -13.26
N ILE A 72 -20.61 4.15 -12.61
CA ILE A 72 -19.82 3.40 -11.66
C ILE A 72 -19.48 2.05 -12.26
N TYR A 73 -18.21 1.72 -12.17
CA TYR A 73 -17.65 0.44 -12.57
C TYR A 73 -16.92 -0.15 -11.37
N ASP A 74 -17.09 -1.43 -11.13
CA ASP A 74 -16.32 -2.17 -10.16
C ASP A 74 -14.83 -2.07 -10.48
N TRP A 75 -14.06 -1.67 -9.50
CA TRP A 75 -12.65 -1.34 -9.66
C TRP A 75 -11.82 -2.53 -10.15
N ASP A 76 -12.05 -3.72 -9.60
CA ASP A 76 -11.25 -4.90 -9.88
C ASP A 76 -11.63 -5.56 -11.21
N SER A 77 -12.90 -5.67 -11.50
CA SER A 77 -13.40 -6.39 -12.69
C SER A 77 -13.76 -5.50 -13.88
N GLY A 78 -13.88 -4.17 -13.68
CA GLY A 78 -14.41 -3.25 -14.69
C GLY A 78 -15.90 -3.43 -14.99
N ARG A 79 -16.64 -4.22 -14.19
CA ARG A 79 -18.07 -4.46 -14.37
C ARG A 79 -18.87 -3.19 -14.11
N TYR A 80 -19.77 -2.84 -15.00
CA TYR A 80 -20.71 -1.73 -14.79
C TYR A 80 -21.70 -2.06 -13.67
N LEU A 81 -21.73 -1.21 -12.63
CA LEU A 81 -22.59 -1.38 -11.44
C LEU A 81 -23.82 -0.48 -11.51
N GLY A 82 -23.74 0.72 -12.09
CA GLY A 82 -24.86 1.66 -12.15
C GLY A 82 -24.38 3.10 -12.30
N GLU A 83 -25.26 4.04 -11.89
CA GLU A 83 -24.98 5.47 -11.95
C GLU A 83 -25.39 6.16 -10.65
N ILE A 84 -24.63 7.17 -10.26
CA ILE A 84 -24.95 8.08 -9.14
C ILE A 84 -25.01 9.52 -9.63
N GLU A 85 -25.69 10.41 -8.90
CA GLU A 85 -25.71 11.82 -9.21
C GLU A 85 -24.33 12.47 -8.97
N GLU A 86 -23.87 13.28 -9.94
CA GLU A 86 -22.64 14.04 -9.81
C GLU A 86 -22.92 15.38 -9.10
N ILE A 87 -21.96 15.87 -8.33
CA ILE A 87 -22.04 17.16 -7.67
C ILE A 87 -21.70 18.31 -8.63
N ALA A 88 -22.02 19.55 -8.26
CA ALA A 88 -21.83 20.71 -9.15
C ALA A 88 -20.36 20.96 -9.51
N HIS A 89 -19.43 20.66 -8.60
CA HIS A 89 -17.98 20.84 -8.80
C HIS A 89 -17.22 19.65 -8.22
N THR A 90 -16.31 19.08 -9.00
CA THR A 90 -15.39 18.02 -8.55
C THR A 90 -13.96 18.54 -8.53
N TYR A 91 -13.22 18.21 -7.47
CA TYR A 91 -11.81 18.59 -7.30
C TYR A 91 -10.90 17.76 -8.19
N LYS A 92 -9.71 18.30 -8.48
CA LYS A 92 -8.63 17.58 -9.14
C LYS A 92 -8.08 16.49 -8.22
N ARG A 93 -7.77 15.34 -8.80
CA ARG A 93 -7.01 14.28 -8.15
C ARG A 93 -5.83 13.79 -8.97
N VAL A 94 -4.79 13.38 -8.28
CA VAL A 94 -3.57 12.76 -8.80
C VAL A 94 -3.34 11.48 -8.00
N GLY A 95 -3.65 10.33 -8.59
CA GLY A 95 -3.70 9.08 -7.86
C GLY A 95 -4.64 9.16 -6.65
N ASN A 96 -4.13 8.81 -5.50
CA ASN A 96 -4.84 8.75 -4.23
C ASN A 96 -4.75 10.06 -3.41
N MET A 97 -4.39 11.18 -4.06
CA MET A 97 -4.39 12.50 -3.44
C MET A 97 -5.17 13.51 -4.29
N ASN A 98 -5.70 14.55 -3.63
CA ASN A 98 -6.35 15.65 -4.32
C ASN A 98 -5.61 17.00 -4.18
N GLU A 99 -6.12 18.04 -4.85
CA GLU A 99 -5.53 19.39 -4.86
C GLU A 99 -5.58 20.11 -3.51
N HIS A 100 -6.34 19.61 -2.53
CA HIS A 100 -6.42 20.09 -1.15
C HIS A 100 -5.53 19.29 -0.18
N GLN A 101 -4.67 18.42 -0.71
CA GLN A 101 -3.77 17.55 0.05
C GLN A 101 -4.49 16.43 0.85
N LEU A 102 -5.74 16.11 0.55
CA LEU A 102 -6.40 14.94 1.11
C LEU A 102 -5.82 13.66 0.48
N ILE A 103 -5.46 12.69 1.32
CA ILE A 103 -4.94 11.36 0.94
C ILE A 103 -5.95 10.32 1.39
N ILE A 104 -6.27 9.35 0.53
CA ILE A 104 -7.08 8.18 0.87
C ILE A 104 -6.41 6.94 0.30
N ALA A 105 -6.07 5.99 1.16
CA ALA A 105 -5.60 4.65 0.83
C ALA A 105 -6.48 3.61 1.52
N GLU A 106 -6.30 2.32 1.19
CA GLU A 106 -7.16 1.27 1.73
C GLU A 106 -6.42 -0.06 1.93
N THR A 107 -7.08 -0.96 2.66
CA THR A 107 -6.81 -2.41 2.64
C THR A 107 -8.10 -3.17 2.89
N THR A 108 -8.46 -4.07 1.98
CA THR A 108 -9.61 -4.95 2.13
C THR A 108 -9.36 -6.01 3.20
N PHE A 109 -10.19 -6.10 4.23
CA PHE A 109 -10.05 -7.10 5.29
C PHE A 109 -11.01 -8.30 5.15
N GLY A 110 -11.82 -8.35 4.10
CA GLY A 110 -12.83 -9.38 3.90
C GLY A 110 -13.95 -9.30 4.94
N GLY A 111 -13.72 -9.86 6.11
CA GLY A 111 -14.71 -9.90 7.20
C GLY A 111 -15.71 -11.00 7.02
N ARG A 112 -16.96 -10.79 7.50
CA ARG A 112 -18.02 -11.79 7.40
C ARG A 112 -18.64 -11.81 6.00
N GLU A 113 -18.47 -12.89 5.26
CA GLU A 113 -18.95 -13.08 3.88
C GLU A 113 -20.45 -12.78 3.72
N GLU A 114 -21.28 -13.15 4.69
CA GLU A 114 -22.73 -12.92 4.66
C GLU A 114 -23.13 -11.43 4.74
N LEU A 115 -22.20 -10.54 4.99
CA LEU A 115 -22.42 -9.08 5.02
C LEU A 115 -22.13 -8.40 3.67
N HIS A 116 -21.59 -9.11 2.70
CA HIS A 116 -21.38 -8.59 1.37
C HIS A 116 -22.72 -8.31 0.65
N ASP A 117 -22.84 -7.10 0.05
CA ASP A 117 -24.03 -6.68 -0.72
C ASP A 117 -23.74 -6.64 -2.23
N LYS A 118 -23.91 -7.75 -2.92
CA LYS A 118 -23.73 -7.84 -4.39
C LYS A 118 -24.68 -6.96 -5.22
N TYR A 119 -25.60 -6.23 -4.60
CA TYR A 119 -26.49 -5.27 -5.24
C TYR A 119 -26.11 -3.82 -4.91
N GLY A 120 -25.06 -3.61 -4.13
CA GLY A 120 -24.47 -2.30 -3.92
C GLY A 120 -23.97 -1.68 -5.23
N LEU A 121 -23.97 -0.35 -5.32
CA LEU A 121 -23.50 0.35 -6.50
C LEU A 121 -22.06 0.86 -6.38
N LEU A 122 -21.51 0.94 -5.17
CA LEU A 122 -20.19 1.53 -4.92
C LEU A 122 -19.26 0.50 -4.33
N ASP A 123 -18.14 0.29 -4.98
CA ASP A 123 -17.00 -0.45 -4.49
C ASP A 123 -16.01 0.46 -3.74
N TYR A 124 -15.00 -0.13 -3.09
CA TYR A 124 -13.99 0.60 -2.33
C TYR A 124 -13.21 1.62 -3.19
N GLY A 125 -12.80 1.23 -4.40
CA GLY A 125 -12.05 2.10 -5.31
C GLY A 125 -12.88 3.28 -5.80
N SER A 126 -14.14 3.05 -6.15
CA SER A 126 -15.08 4.13 -6.49
C SER A 126 -15.25 5.10 -5.33
N LEU A 127 -15.39 4.61 -4.09
CA LEU A 127 -15.53 5.46 -2.90
C LEU A 127 -14.30 6.34 -2.66
N ILE A 128 -13.08 5.80 -2.81
CA ILE A 128 -11.83 6.56 -2.70
C ILE A 128 -11.84 7.74 -3.67
N TYR A 129 -12.03 7.46 -4.96
CA TYR A 129 -11.91 8.51 -5.98
C TYR A 129 -13.05 9.51 -5.96
N ILE A 130 -14.27 9.10 -5.59
CA ILE A 130 -15.39 10.01 -5.40
C ILE A 130 -15.15 10.92 -4.20
N ALA A 131 -14.68 10.40 -3.07
CA ALA A 131 -14.37 11.20 -1.89
C ALA A 131 -13.23 12.20 -2.16
N LEU A 132 -12.15 11.78 -2.85
CA LEU A 132 -11.08 12.69 -3.26
C LEU A 132 -11.57 13.82 -4.17
N GLU A 133 -12.57 13.57 -5.02
CA GLU A 133 -13.14 14.57 -5.92
C GLU A 133 -14.20 15.45 -5.27
N ARG A 134 -14.69 15.12 -4.05
CA ARG A 134 -15.77 15.83 -3.37
C ARG A 134 -15.39 16.49 -2.04
N CYS A 135 -14.28 16.06 -1.42
CA CYS A 135 -13.92 16.41 -0.05
C CYS A 135 -12.56 17.12 0.01
N LYS A 136 -12.39 17.98 1.03
CA LYS A 136 -11.15 18.70 1.31
C LYS A 136 -10.44 18.17 2.56
N THR A 137 -11.20 17.63 3.49
CA THR A 137 -10.70 17.18 4.79
C THR A 137 -10.96 15.71 5.03
N ALA A 138 -10.23 15.13 5.98
CA ALA A 138 -10.41 13.73 6.37
C ALA A 138 -11.82 13.45 6.91
N ARG A 139 -12.38 14.36 7.70
CA ARG A 139 -13.74 14.22 8.25
C ARG A 139 -14.81 14.28 7.16
N GLU A 140 -14.69 15.24 6.21
CA GLU A 140 -15.58 15.29 5.05
C GLU A 140 -15.50 13.98 4.23
N ALA A 141 -14.30 13.39 4.10
CA ALA A 141 -14.13 12.12 3.39
C ALA A 141 -14.81 10.95 4.10
N ILE A 142 -14.70 10.86 5.44
CA ILE A 142 -15.40 9.84 6.25
C ILE A 142 -16.91 9.95 6.06
N GLU A 143 -17.46 11.17 6.19
CA GLU A 143 -18.89 11.41 5.99
C GLU A 143 -19.34 11.09 4.55
N CYS A 144 -18.53 11.47 3.56
CA CYS A 144 -18.82 11.20 2.14
C CYS A 144 -18.83 9.69 1.85
N ILE A 145 -17.79 8.95 2.25
CA ILE A 145 -17.66 7.51 2.03
C ILE A 145 -18.83 6.77 2.66
N THR A 146 -19.08 6.99 3.94
CA THR A 146 -20.12 6.30 4.70
C THR A 146 -21.53 6.71 4.25
N GLY A 147 -21.73 7.99 3.94
CA GLY A 147 -22.99 8.52 3.42
C GLY A 147 -23.33 7.94 2.04
N LEU A 148 -22.38 7.90 1.13
CA LEU A 148 -22.57 7.32 -0.21
C LEU A 148 -22.82 5.81 -0.13
N ALA A 149 -22.07 5.09 0.69
CA ALA A 149 -22.27 3.65 0.91
C ALA A 149 -23.67 3.35 1.49
N ASN A 150 -24.17 4.18 2.41
CA ASN A 150 -25.53 4.05 2.94
C ASN A 150 -26.60 4.41 1.88
N GLN A 151 -26.35 5.43 1.07
CA GLN A 151 -27.32 5.88 0.06
C GLN A 151 -27.44 4.91 -1.12
N TYR A 152 -26.29 4.45 -1.66
CA TYR A 152 -26.25 3.68 -2.90
C TYR A 152 -25.97 2.18 -2.71
N GLY A 153 -25.57 1.76 -1.51
CA GLY A 153 -25.13 0.39 -1.22
C GLY A 153 -23.64 0.20 -1.49
N TYR A 154 -23.03 -0.70 -0.73
CA TYR A 154 -21.60 -1.01 -0.78
C TYR A 154 -21.38 -2.41 -1.36
N TYR A 155 -20.67 -2.48 -2.48
CA TYR A 155 -20.52 -3.70 -3.29
C TYR A 155 -19.35 -4.58 -2.82
N SER A 156 -18.29 -4.00 -2.23
CA SER A 156 -17.10 -4.75 -1.83
C SER A 156 -17.25 -5.46 -0.48
N GLU A 157 -16.21 -6.16 -0.09
CA GLU A 157 -16.04 -6.80 1.22
C GLU A 157 -15.77 -5.76 2.34
N GLY A 158 -15.32 -6.20 3.52
CA GLY A 158 -14.92 -5.28 4.58
C GLY A 158 -13.67 -4.49 4.22
N GLU A 159 -13.60 -3.21 4.62
CA GLU A 159 -12.58 -2.26 4.16
C GLU A 159 -12.03 -1.40 5.28
N SER A 160 -10.70 -1.23 5.30
CA SER A 160 -9.99 -0.27 6.14
C SER A 160 -9.45 0.87 5.28
N PHE A 161 -9.98 2.09 5.45
CA PHE A 161 -9.44 3.27 4.78
C PHE A 161 -8.47 4.00 5.71
N SER A 162 -7.31 4.37 5.16
CA SER A 162 -6.34 5.27 5.75
C SER A 162 -6.52 6.66 5.15
N ILE A 163 -7.02 7.60 5.94
CA ILE A 163 -7.42 8.92 5.47
C ILE A 163 -6.61 9.98 6.21
N ALA A 164 -5.94 10.87 5.47
CA ALA A 164 -5.21 11.97 6.08
C ALA A 164 -5.38 13.27 5.28
N ASP A 165 -5.51 14.36 6.01
CA ASP A 165 -5.39 15.71 5.50
C ASP A 165 -4.20 16.45 6.15
N LYS A 166 -4.11 17.75 6.00
CA LYS A 166 -3.02 18.55 6.55
C LYS A 166 -2.96 18.56 8.09
N GLU A 167 -4.06 18.24 8.76
CA GLU A 167 -4.22 18.38 10.20
C GLU A 167 -4.39 17.06 10.92
N GLU A 168 -5.13 16.13 10.33
CA GLU A 168 -5.56 14.89 10.97
C GLU A 168 -5.25 13.66 10.12
N ALA A 169 -5.06 12.52 10.80
CA ALA A 169 -5.00 11.20 10.18
C ALA A 169 -5.99 10.26 10.88
N TRP A 170 -6.73 9.50 10.09
CA TRP A 170 -7.82 8.63 10.54
C TRP A 170 -7.71 7.24 9.95
N ILE A 171 -8.22 6.28 10.70
CA ILE A 171 -8.53 4.94 10.23
C ILE A 171 -10.05 4.81 10.20
N LEU A 172 -10.62 4.44 9.07
CA LEU A 172 -12.05 4.12 8.93
C LEU A 172 -12.17 2.64 8.55
N GLU A 173 -12.79 1.85 9.40
CA GLU A 173 -13.13 0.46 9.11
C GLU A 173 -14.62 0.33 8.88
N MET A 174 -15.03 -0.30 7.78
CA MET A 174 -16.43 -0.48 7.43
C MET A 174 -16.69 -1.82 6.73
N ILE A 175 -17.94 -2.31 6.85
CA ILE A 175 -18.41 -3.49 6.15
C ILE A 175 -19.91 -3.34 5.84
N GLY A 176 -20.36 -4.01 4.79
CA GLY A 176 -21.78 -4.06 4.40
C GLY A 176 -22.66 -4.67 5.48
N LYS A 177 -23.99 -4.57 5.30
CA LYS A 177 -25.00 -5.16 6.19
C LYS A 177 -25.63 -6.44 5.61
N GLY A 178 -25.13 -6.92 4.48
CA GLY A 178 -25.65 -8.07 3.77
C GLY A 178 -26.97 -7.80 3.05
N ILE A 179 -27.63 -8.88 2.65
CA ILE A 179 -28.81 -8.79 1.78
C ILE A 179 -30.06 -9.28 2.55
N LEU A 180 -31.06 -8.40 2.64
CA LEU A 180 -32.41 -8.72 3.09
C LEU A 180 -33.43 -8.18 2.09
N MET A 181 -33.78 -8.99 1.09
CA MET A 181 -34.71 -8.56 0.05
C MET A 181 -36.16 -8.54 0.52
N LYS A 182 -36.84 -7.38 0.38
CA LYS A 182 -38.28 -7.22 0.58
C LYS A 182 -38.82 -6.31 -0.53
N ASN A 183 -39.84 -6.81 -1.26
CA ASN A 183 -40.46 -6.06 -2.35
C ASN A 183 -39.46 -5.54 -3.40
N GLY A 184 -38.44 -6.34 -3.75
CA GLY A 184 -37.42 -5.99 -4.75
C GLY A 184 -36.35 -4.99 -4.26
N ARG A 185 -36.29 -4.65 -2.96
CA ARG A 185 -35.29 -3.75 -2.38
C ARG A 185 -34.49 -4.45 -1.28
N ASN A 186 -33.20 -4.20 -1.21
CA ASN A 186 -32.39 -4.62 -0.07
C ASN A 186 -32.67 -3.72 1.14
N MET A 187 -33.28 -4.30 2.19
CA MET A 187 -33.62 -3.59 3.43
C MET A 187 -32.40 -3.38 4.34
N ASN A 188 -31.31 -4.12 4.11
CA ASN A 188 -30.05 -3.99 4.82
C ASN A 188 -29.03 -3.14 4.03
N LYS A 189 -29.44 -2.43 2.97
CA LYS A 189 -28.55 -1.57 2.20
C LYS A 189 -27.79 -0.62 3.11
N GLY A 190 -26.48 -0.48 2.90
CA GLY A 190 -25.60 0.39 3.66
C GLY A 190 -24.49 -0.37 4.40
N VAL A 191 -23.82 0.34 5.28
CA VAL A 191 -22.64 -0.13 6.00
C VAL A 191 -22.76 0.08 7.50
N VAL A 192 -22.08 -0.76 8.30
CA VAL A 192 -21.64 -0.45 9.65
C VAL A 192 -20.18 -0.06 9.61
N TRP A 193 -19.77 0.88 10.46
CA TRP A 193 -18.43 1.44 10.40
C TRP A 193 -18.02 2.09 11.73
N VAL A 194 -16.71 2.22 11.91
CA VAL A 194 -16.06 2.99 12.97
C VAL A 194 -14.84 3.69 12.41
N ALA A 195 -14.61 4.93 12.81
CA ALA A 195 -13.42 5.69 12.44
C ALA A 195 -12.68 6.19 13.69
N ARG A 196 -11.37 6.00 13.75
CA ARG A 196 -10.51 6.42 14.85
C ARG A 196 -9.47 7.42 14.34
N ARG A 197 -9.39 8.58 15.03
CA ARG A 197 -8.32 9.56 14.81
C ARG A 197 -7.03 9.06 15.46
N ILE A 198 -5.94 9.05 14.68
CA ILE A 198 -4.63 8.65 15.19
C ILE A 198 -4.06 9.83 16.00
N PRO A 199 -3.63 9.64 17.26
CA PRO A 199 -3.04 10.70 18.05
C PRO A 199 -1.77 11.26 17.40
N ASP A 200 -1.60 12.59 17.44
CA ASP A 200 -0.42 13.22 16.85
C ASP A 200 0.88 12.74 17.49
N GLY A 201 1.89 12.47 16.69
CA GLY A 201 3.16 11.87 17.12
C GLY A 201 3.19 10.34 17.05
N MET A 202 2.08 9.68 16.62
CA MET A 202 1.98 8.24 16.46
C MET A 202 2.06 7.82 14.99
N ILE A 203 2.34 6.54 14.79
CA ILE A 203 2.21 5.83 13.50
C ILE A 203 1.20 4.69 13.64
N SER A 204 0.54 4.36 12.55
CA SER A 204 -0.33 3.19 12.45
C SER A 204 -0.12 2.46 11.13
N GLY A 205 -0.78 1.33 10.94
CA GLY A 205 -0.73 0.56 9.70
C GLY A 205 -1.89 -0.42 9.59
N HIS A 206 -2.18 -0.80 8.36
CA HIS A 206 -3.19 -1.77 7.99
C HIS A 206 -2.65 -2.71 6.92
N ALA A 207 -3.08 -3.96 7.00
CA ALA A 207 -2.65 -4.98 6.06
C ALA A 207 -3.69 -6.12 5.96
N ASN A 208 -4.91 -5.79 5.55
CA ASN A 208 -6.02 -6.72 5.30
C ASN A 208 -6.61 -7.43 6.56
N GLN A 209 -6.53 -6.78 7.70
CA GLN A 209 -7.22 -7.19 8.93
C GLN A 209 -7.84 -5.95 9.57
N ALA A 210 -9.11 -6.04 10.00
CA ALA A 210 -9.71 -4.99 10.82
C ALA A 210 -9.01 -4.96 12.19
N ARG A 211 -8.58 -3.77 12.64
CA ARG A 211 -7.74 -3.62 13.84
C ARG A 211 -8.37 -2.79 14.95
N ILE A 212 -9.46 -2.06 14.65
CA ILE A 212 -10.20 -1.32 15.67
C ILE A 212 -10.98 -2.32 16.53
N THR A 213 -10.54 -2.51 17.76
CA THR A 213 -11.23 -3.32 18.76
C THR A 213 -12.29 -2.48 19.49
N THR A 214 -12.17 -2.28 20.78
CA THR A 214 -13.01 -1.35 21.54
C THR A 214 -12.67 0.10 21.17
N PHE A 215 -13.65 0.99 21.31
CA PHE A 215 -13.49 2.39 20.97
C PHE A 215 -14.34 3.30 21.85
N PRO A 216 -13.95 4.58 22.05
CA PRO A 216 -14.70 5.50 22.91
C PRO A 216 -16.06 5.86 22.28
N LEU A 217 -17.15 5.66 23.03
CA LEU A 217 -18.52 5.91 22.58
C LEU A 217 -18.95 7.38 22.69
N HIS A 218 -18.19 8.21 23.43
CA HIS A 218 -18.58 9.59 23.76
C HIS A 218 -17.49 10.61 23.46
N ASP A 219 -16.65 10.33 22.46
CA ASP A 219 -15.56 11.20 22.04
C ASP A 219 -15.64 11.48 20.52
N PRO A 220 -16.55 12.35 20.06
CA PRO A 220 -16.73 12.65 18.64
C PRO A 220 -15.54 13.42 18.02
N GLU A 221 -14.61 13.89 18.84
CA GLU A 221 -13.38 14.49 18.33
C GLU A 221 -12.42 13.41 17.81
N ASN A 222 -12.34 12.25 18.46
CA ASN A 222 -11.37 11.22 18.16
C ASN A 222 -11.98 9.89 17.69
N CYS A 223 -13.32 9.75 17.75
CA CYS A 223 -14.03 8.55 17.30
C CYS A 223 -15.39 8.90 16.69
N LEU A 224 -15.60 8.43 15.47
CA LEU A 224 -16.89 8.50 14.76
C LEU A 224 -17.34 7.08 14.43
N TYR A 225 -18.64 6.80 14.46
CA TYR A 225 -19.16 5.47 14.16
C TYR A 225 -20.64 5.52 13.73
N ALA A 226 -21.10 4.44 13.09
CA ALA A 226 -22.49 4.32 12.69
C ALA A 226 -23.40 4.11 13.91
N ASP A 227 -24.53 4.82 13.99
CA ASP A 227 -25.49 4.74 15.11
C ASP A 227 -25.93 3.30 15.41
N ASP A 228 -25.93 2.45 14.41
CA ASP A 228 -26.38 1.06 14.53
C ASP A 228 -25.24 0.03 14.59
N VAL A 229 -23.97 0.44 14.70
CA VAL A 229 -22.81 -0.47 14.65
C VAL A 229 -22.89 -1.57 15.73
N ILE A 230 -23.28 -1.24 16.95
CA ILE A 230 -23.41 -2.19 18.06
C ILE A 230 -24.74 -2.95 17.97
N SER A 231 -25.85 -2.23 17.78
CA SER A 231 -27.18 -2.83 17.74
C SER A 231 -27.36 -3.81 16.57
N PHE A 232 -26.71 -3.54 15.43
CA PHE A 232 -26.70 -4.46 14.29
C PHE A 232 -25.90 -5.73 14.61
N ALA A 233 -24.75 -5.64 15.27
CA ALA A 233 -23.98 -6.80 15.72
C ALA A 233 -24.78 -7.68 16.68
N ARG A 234 -25.47 -7.08 17.66
CA ARG A 234 -26.36 -7.81 18.56
C ARG A 234 -27.51 -8.52 17.83
N LYS A 235 -28.15 -7.80 16.89
CA LYS A 235 -29.24 -8.39 16.08
C LYS A 235 -28.76 -9.57 15.24
N LYS A 236 -27.50 -9.58 14.80
CA LYS A 236 -26.90 -10.67 14.05
C LYS A 236 -26.34 -11.80 14.94
N GLY A 237 -26.29 -11.61 16.25
CA GLY A 237 -25.68 -12.56 17.19
C GLY A 237 -24.14 -12.57 17.14
N TYR A 238 -23.52 -11.48 16.68
CA TYR A 238 -22.06 -11.34 16.64
C TYR A 238 -21.47 -10.77 17.93
N PHE A 239 -22.31 -10.18 18.76
CA PHE A 239 -21.91 -9.58 20.02
C PHE A 239 -23.04 -9.71 21.07
N GLU A 240 -22.63 -10.05 22.31
CA GLU A 240 -23.43 -10.00 23.52
C GLU A 240 -22.57 -9.34 24.61
N GLY A 241 -23.10 -8.38 25.35
CA GLY A 241 -22.39 -7.67 26.41
C GLY A 241 -22.79 -6.19 26.49
N GLU A 242 -22.08 -5.42 27.30
CA GLU A 242 -22.29 -3.97 27.44
C GLU A 242 -21.66 -3.23 26.24
N ASP A 243 -22.17 -2.03 25.90
CA ASP A 243 -21.73 -1.28 24.73
C ASP A 243 -20.24 -0.94 24.79
N GLU A 244 -19.69 -0.69 25.96
CA GLU A 244 -18.28 -0.37 26.21
C GLU A 244 -17.33 -1.55 25.94
N GLU A 245 -17.83 -2.78 25.93
CA GLU A 245 -17.09 -4.00 25.64
C GLU A 245 -17.10 -4.34 24.14
N PHE A 246 -17.85 -3.58 23.34
CA PHE A 246 -17.99 -3.88 21.93
C PHE A 246 -16.69 -3.68 21.17
N SER A 247 -16.23 -4.73 20.48
CA SER A 247 -15.07 -4.74 19.58
C SER A 247 -15.54 -4.85 18.14
N PHE A 248 -15.24 -3.83 17.31
CA PHE A 248 -15.60 -3.84 15.89
C PHE A 248 -14.94 -5.01 15.15
N ALA A 249 -13.62 -5.15 15.31
CA ALA A 249 -12.87 -6.21 14.65
C ALA A 249 -13.38 -7.60 15.02
N ASP A 250 -13.65 -7.88 16.31
CA ASP A 250 -14.14 -9.19 16.74
C ASP A 250 -15.55 -9.49 16.23
N ALA A 251 -16.41 -8.47 16.18
CA ALA A 251 -17.77 -8.63 15.70
C ALA A 251 -17.83 -8.84 14.18
N TYR A 252 -17.05 -8.09 13.40
CA TYR A 252 -17.21 -8.01 11.95
C TYR A 252 -16.10 -8.67 11.13
N CYS A 253 -14.90 -8.82 11.69
CA CYS A 253 -13.75 -9.48 11.08
C CYS A 253 -13.01 -10.34 12.13
N PRO A 254 -13.61 -11.45 12.59
CA PRO A 254 -13.01 -12.30 13.61
C PRO A 254 -11.60 -12.72 13.22
N LEU A 255 -10.67 -12.55 14.17
CA LEU A 255 -9.27 -12.84 13.97
C LEU A 255 -9.03 -14.35 13.84
N ASP A 256 -8.30 -14.72 12.79
CA ASP A 256 -7.85 -16.09 12.56
C ASP A 256 -6.32 -16.13 12.34
N PHE A 257 -5.79 -17.31 11.97
CA PHE A 257 -4.38 -17.47 11.64
C PHE A 257 -3.96 -16.56 10.47
N GLY A 258 -4.78 -16.46 9.42
CA GLY A 258 -4.52 -15.62 8.24
C GLY A 258 -4.45 -14.15 8.61
N GLY A 259 -5.36 -13.67 9.44
CA GLY A 259 -5.38 -12.29 9.95
C GLY A 259 -4.14 -11.94 10.76
N MET A 260 -3.64 -12.87 11.60
CA MET A 260 -2.38 -12.67 12.33
C MET A 260 -1.16 -12.79 11.40
N ARG A 261 -1.01 -13.95 10.73
CA ARG A 261 0.23 -14.33 10.05
C ARG A 261 0.37 -13.73 8.65
N GLY A 262 -0.71 -13.67 7.89
CA GLY A 262 -0.73 -13.11 6.53
C GLY A 262 -0.95 -11.60 6.50
N CYS A 263 -1.56 -11.04 7.55
CA CYS A 263 -2.00 -9.64 7.60
C CYS A 263 -1.23 -8.85 8.66
N ASP A 264 -1.57 -8.96 9.94
CA ASP A 264 -1.00 -8.12 11.01
C ASP A 264 0.52 -8.32 11.22
N ALA A 265 1.10 -9.45 10.79
CA ALA A 265 2.55 -9.65 10.77
C ALA A 265 3.27 -8.56 9.94
N ARG A 266 2.65 -8.05 8.88
CA ARG A 266 3.18 -6.93 8.07
C ARG A 266 3.17 -5.61 8.87
N VAL A 267 2.12 -5.37 9.64
CA VAL A 267 2.05 -4.21 10.54
C VAL A 267 3.08 -4.33 11.67
N TRP A 268 3.24 -5.52 12.24
CA TRP A 268 4.29 -5.81 13.21
C TRP A 268 5.69 -5.46 12.65
N SER A 269 5.98 -5.88 11.42
CA SER A 269 7.26 -5.61 10.78
C SER A 269 7.46 -4.11 10.51
N ALA A 270 6.43 -3.43 10.00
CA ALA A 270 6.48 -1.98 9.81
C ALA A 270 6.75 -1.23 11.12
N PHE A 271 6.06 -1.59 12.20
CA PHE A 271 6.30 -1.00 13.52
C PHE A 271 7.71 -1.31 14.03
N ASN A 272 8.18 -2.55 13.88
CA ASN A 272 9.53 -2.97 14.26
C ASN A 272 10.60 -2.11 13.57
N MET A 273 10.50 -1.91 12.25
CA MET A 273 11.44 -1.10 11.48
C MET A 273 11.38 0.39 11.83
N LEU A 274 10.17 0.96 11.89
CA LEU A 274 9.97 2.40 12.07
C LEU A 274 10.16 2.88 13.52
N SER A 275 10.21 1.94 14.48
CA SER A 275 10.40 2.22 15.90
C SER A 275 11.66 1.56 16.48
N ASP A 276 12.62 1.19 15.63
CA ASP A 276 13.90 0.57 16.04
C ASP A 276 13.70 -0.60 17.04
N GLY A 277 12.67 -1.42 16.84
CA GLY A 277 12.36 -2.58 17.68
C GLY A 277 11.57 -2.29 18.95
N TRP A 278 11.11 -1.06 19.19
CA TRP A 278 10.41 -0.67 20.42
C TRP A 278 9.00 -0.18 20.15
N PHE A 279 7.98 -0.88 20.66
CA PHE A 279 6.58 -0.48 20.59
C PHE A 279 6.24 0.35 21.84
N ILE A 280 6.04 1.64 21.63
CA ILE A 280 5.67 2.61 22.67
C ILE A 280 4.24 3.03 22.37
N TYR A 281 3.31 2.71 23.27
CA TYR A 281 1.89 2.98 23.10
C TYR A 281 1.22 3.30 24.43
N GLU A 282 0.02 3.82 24.38
CA GLU A 282 -0.82 4.08 25.55
C GLU A 282 -1.83 2.95 25.72
N ASP A 283 -1.94 2.40 26.91
CA ASP A 283 -2.97 1.44 27.27
C ASP A 283 -4.32 2.15 27.32
N GLU A 284 -5.24 1.77 26.50
CA GLU A 284 -6.53 2.45 26.31
C GLU A 284 -7.42 2.42 27.59
N VAL A 285 -7.21 1.46 28.50
CA VAL A 285 -8.00 1.32 29.74
C VAL A 285 -7.41 2.19 30.86
N THR A 286 -6.08 2.20 31.00
CA THR A 286 -5.41 2.85 32.13
C THR A 286 -4.83 4.21 31.80
N GLY A 287 -4.71 4.58 30.52
CA GLY A 287 -4.04 5.79 30.03
C GLY A 287 -2.53 5.80 30.29
N ARG A 288 -1.94 4.65 30.60
CA ARG A 288 -0.51 4.56 30.90
C ARG A 288 0.29 4.25 29.66
N GLN A 289 1.42 4.96 29.49
CA GLN A 289 2.36 4.61 28.46
C GLN A 289 3.03 3.26 28.77
N ILE A 290 2.97 2.36 27.80
CA ILE A 290 3.62 1.05 27.82
C ILE A 290 4.75 1.05 26.80
N THR A 291 5.85 0.39 27.13
CA THR A 291 6.97 0.14 26.21
C THR A 291 7.25 -1.35 26.20
N ARG A 292 7.28 -1.95 25.02
CA ARG A 292 7.62 -3.35 24.78
C ARG A 292 8.63 -3.44 23.65
N ASP A 293 9.53 -4.42 23.70
CA ASP A 293 10.28 -4.80 22.50
C ASP A 293 9.37 -5.53 21.50
N ALA A 294 9.74 -5.50 20.22
CA ALA A 294 8.94 -6.12 19.16
C ALA A 294 8.77 -7.63 19.37
N GLY A 295 9.74 -8.30 20.02
CA GLY A 295 9.69 -9.72 20.35
C GLY A 295 8.53 -10.08 21.28
N TYR A 296 8.05 -9.14 22.11
CA TYR A 296 6.88 -9.35 22.95
C TYR A 296 5.63 -9.72 22.14
N PHE A 297 5.48 -9.17 20.93
CA PHE A 297 4.35 -9.42 20.05
C PHE A 297 4.64 -10.45 18.94
N LEU A 298 5.83 -11.06 18.94
CA LEU A 298 6.23 -11.97 17.88
C LEU A 298 5.35 -13.22 17.80
N ASP A 299 4.91 -13.75 18.94
CA ASP A 299 3.99 -14.89 19.01
C ASP A 299 2.66 -14.61 18.33
N TYR A 300 2.15 -13.37 18.42
CA TYR A 300 0.99 -12.92 17.68
C TYR A 300 1.27 -12.85 16.17
N ALA A 301 2.36 -12.19 15.77
CA ALA A 301 2.74 -12.07 14.37
C ALA A 301 3.02 -13.44 13.71
N LEU A 302 3.47 -14.43 14.48
CA LEU A 302 3.64 -15.83 14.04
C LEU A 302 2.30 -16.61 13.95
N GLY A 303 1.17 -16.01 14.35
CA GLY A 303 -0.15 -16.65 14.31
C GLY A 303 -0.44 -17.59 15.50
N HIS A 304 0.36 -17.55 16.56
CA HIS A 304 0.28 -18.50 17.67
C HIS A 304 -0.55 -18.00 18.85
N ASN A 305 -0.66 -16.67 19.04
CA ASN A 305 -1.32 -16.10 20.23
C ASN A 305 -2.29 -14.96 19.87
N PRO A 306 -3.56 -15.26 19.56
CA PRO A 306 -4.53 -14.24 19.17
C PRO A 306 -4.91 -13.24 20.30
N LYS A 307 -4.49 -13.52 21.54
CA LYS A 307 -4.78 -12.64 22.69
C LYS A 307 -3.74 -11.52 22.84
N ASN A 308 -2.55 -11.68 22.24
CA ASN A 308 -1.47 -10.71 22.32
C ASN A 308 -1.47 -9.73 21.13
N ARG A 309 -2.62 -9.12 20.86
CA ARG A 309 -2.81 -8.23 19.71
C ARG A 309 -1.85 -7.04 19.72
N LEU A 310 -1.48 -6.60 18.53
CA LEU A 310 -0.72 -5.36 18.34
C LEU A 310 -1.54 -4.15 18.78
N PRO A 311 -0.92 -3.13 19.38
CA PRO A 311 -1.57 -1.84 19.58
C PRO A 311 -1.98 -1.24 18.24
N LEU A 312 -3.08 -0.47 18.20
CA LEU A 312 -3.60 0.14 16.97
C LEU A 312 -2.60 1.14 16.36
N TRP A 313 -1.84 1.82 17.21
CA TRP A 313 -0.75 2.73 16.86
C TRP A 313 0.39 2.67 17.87
N VAL A 314 1.57 3.10 17.45
CA VAL A 314 2.77 3.20 18.28
C VAL A 314 3.47 4.54 18.04
N LYS A 315 4.19 5.01 19.06
CA LYS A 315 5.07 6.18 18.94
C LYS A 315 6.42 5.71 18.39
N PRO A 316 6.88 6.23 17.25
CA PRO A 316 8.20 5.89 16.74
C PRO A 316 9.30 6.48 17.64
N THR A 317 10.45 5.81 17.69
CA THR A 317 11.62 6.25 18.49
C THR A 317 12.34 7.46 17.90
N LYS A 318 12.15 7.70 16.61
CA LYS A 318 12.70 8.85 15.85
C LYS A 318 11.61 9.49 14.99
N LYS A 319 11.87 10.70 14.50
CA LYS A 319 11.05 11.31 13.45
C LYS A 319 11.29 10.61 12.12
N LEU A 320 10.23 10.39 11.36
CA LEU A 320 10.25 9.61 10.13
C LEU A 320 10.20 10.52 8.89
N SER A 321 11.01 10.20 7.91
CA SER A 321 11.01 10.81 6.57
C SER A 321 10.20 9.98 5.58
N VAL A 322 9.94 10.53 4.38
CA VAL A 322 9.40 9.77 3.24
C VAL A 322 10.24 8.54 2.94
N LYS A 323 11.58 8.64 3.08
CA LYS A 323 12.51 7.53 2.83
C LYS A 323 12.33 6.40 3.85
N ASP A 324 12.17 6.72 5.14
CA ASP A 324 11.93 5.69 6.17
C ASP A 324 10.63 4.91 5.86
N VAL A 325 9.57 5.60 5.46
CA VAL A 325 8.29 4.97 5.09
C VAL A 325 8.45 4.13 3.81
N ALA A 326 9.13 4.67 2.78
CA ALA A 326 9.40 3.93 1.54
C ALA A 326 10.22 2.67 1.79
N ASP A 327 11.20 2.72 2.69
CA ASP A 327 12.02 1.56 3.05
C ASP A 327 11.21 0.49 3.78
N ALA A 328 10.30 0.89 4.66
CA ALA A 328 9.37 -0.05 5.29
C ALA A 328 8.39 -0.71 4.29
N MET A 329 8.00 -0.01 3.22
CA MET A 329 7.18 -0.59 2.15
C MET A 329 7.92 -1.63 1.29
N ARG A 330 9.24 -1.74 1.44
CA ARG A 330 10.12 -2.69 0.72
C ARG A 330 10.49 -3.93 1.52
N ASP A 331 9.93 -4.09 2.71
CA ASP A 331 10.28 -5.13 3.68
C ASP A 331 9.82 -6.53 3.28
N HIS A 332 10.68 -7.51 3.57
CA HIS A 332 10.41 -8.96 3.49
C HIS A 332 10.73 -9.66 4.81
N TYR A 333 10.49 -8.98 5.93
CA TYR A 333 10.81 -9.44 7.29
C TYR A 333 12.30 -9.60 7.56
N GLU A 334 13.17 -8.88 6.85
CA GLU A 334 14.61 -9.00 6.93
C GLU A 334 15.12 -8.86 8.38
N GLY A 335 15.97 -9.82 8.79
CA GLY A 335 16.56 -9.84 10.12
C GLY A 335 15.63 -10.30 11.25
N THR A 336 14.45 -10.81 10.92
CA THR A 336 13.48 -11.37 11.87
C THR A 336 13.37 -12.89 11.73
N PRO A 337 12.70 -13.58 12.67
CA PRO A 337 12.41 -15.02 12.49
C PRO A 337 11.53 -15.36 11.28
N MET A 338 10.91 -14.36 10.66
CA MET A 338 10.07 -14.49 9.47
C MET A 338 10.80 -14.16 8.17
N ASP A 339 12.11 -13.92 8.21
CA ASP A 339 12.91 -13.52 7.05
C ASP A 339 12.76 -14.52 5.89
N MET A 340 12.18 -14.04 4.80
CA MET A 340 11.78 -14.87 3.66
C MET A 340 12.96 -15.32 2.78
N ARG A 341 14.19 -14.89 3.09
CA ARG A 341 15.40 -15.22 2.30
C ARG A 341 16.05 -16.54 2.72
N PHE A 342 15.66 -17.12 3.85
CA PHE A 342 16.40 -18.21 4.48
C PHE A 342 15.66 -19.55 4.60
N ASP A 343 14.41 -19.65 4.19
CA ASP A 343 13.72 -20.93 4.09
C ASP A 343 13.97 -21.62 2.74
N ILE A 344 13.52 -22.87 2.61
CA ILE A 344 13.71 -23.66 1.38
C ILE A 344 13.06 -23.01 0.14
N GLY A 345 12.01 -22.22 0.34
CA GLY A 345 11.30 -21.50 -0.73
C GLY A 345 12.13 -20.38 -1.36
N ALA A 346 13.13 -19.86 -0.65
CA ALA A 346 14.03 -18.83 -1.14
C ALA A 346 15.05 -19.36 -2.16
N GLY A 347 15.33 -20.66 -2.14
CA GLY A 347 16.30 -21.27 -3.04
C GLY A 347 17.73 -20.77 -2.81
N GLY A 348 18.60 -21.05 -3.78
CA GLY A 348 20.01 -20.73 -3.69
C GLY A 348 20.37 -19.26 -3.85
N ASN A 349 19.44 -18.45 -4.35
CA ASN A 349 19.62 -17.03 -4.62
C ASN A 349 18.84 -16.12 -3.65
N GLU A 350 18.39 -16.67 -2.52
CA GLU A 350 17.74 -15.94 -1.42
C GLU A 350 16.50 -15.12 -1.87
N LEU A 351 15.68 -15.69 -2.77
CA LEU A 351 14.48 -15.02 -3.30
C LEU A 351 13.42 -14.88 -2.20
N PRO A 352 13.01 -13.65 -1.81
CA PRO A 352 12.06 -13.45 -0.72
C PRO A 352 10.59 -13.56 -1.16
N TYR A 353 10.32 -13.96 -2.38
CA TYR A 353 8.96 -14.07 -2.93
C TYR A 353 8.45 -15.50 -2.91
N ARG A 354 7.12 -15.63 -2.75
CA ARG A 354 6.42 -16.90 -2.85
C ARG A 354 5.33 -16.81 -3.90
N TRP A 355 5.32 -17.80 -4.80
CA TRP A 355 4.28 -17.89 -5.82
C TRP A 355 2.97 -18.38 -5.22
N ARG A 356 1.85 -17.92 -5.77
CA ARG A 356 0.53 -18.37 -5.35
C ARG A 356 0.27 -19.82 -5.76
N PRO A 357 -0.53 -20.62 -5.03
CA PRO A 357 -1.38 -20.20 -3.90
C PRO A 357 -0.62 -19.96 -2.58
N MET A 358 -1.24 -19.18 -1.69
CA MET A 358 -0.70 -18.91 -0.34
C MET A 358 -0.68 -20.14 0.56
N TYR A 359 -1.63 -21.04 0.39
CA TYR A 359 -1.78 -22.24 1.23
C TYR A 359 -1.64 -23.50 0.40
N PHE A 360 -1.08 -24.54 1.01
CA PHE A 360 -1.01 -25.88 0.43
C PHE A 360 -1.19 -26.93 1.51
N GLU A 361 -1.62 -28.13 1.10
CA GLU A 361 -1.77 -29.27 1.99
C GLU A 361 -0.69 -30.33 1.65
N TYR A 362 -0.07 -30.88 2.69
CA TYR A 362 0.84 -31.99 2.58
C TYR A 362 0.69 -32.91 3.78
N ASP A 363 0.53 -34.23 3.54
CA ASP A 363 0.36 -35.27 4.57
C ASP A 363 -0.75 -34.94 5.59
N GLY A 364 -1.90 -34.44 5.10
CA GLY A 364 -3.07 -34.10 5.90
C GLY A 364 -2.90 -32.87 6.80
N ARG A 365 -1.84 -32.07 6.57
CA ARG A 365 -1.57 -30.80 7.28
C ARG A 365 -1.58 -29.65 6.32
N GLN A 366 -2.12 -28.53 6.77
CA GLN A 366 -2.14 -27.27 6.01
C GLN A 366 -0.90 -26.43 6.36
N TYR A 367 -0.29 -25.85 5.34
CA TYR A 367 0.87 -24.97 5.43
C TYR A 367 0.56 -23.65 4.72
N ALA A 368 1.15 -22.54 5.20
CA ALA A 368 1.06 -21.23 4.56
C ALA A 368 2.41 -20.83 3.97
N ASN A 369 2.39 -20.24 2.79
CA ASN A 369 3.49 -19.46 2.28
C ASN A 369 3.53 -18.08 2.95
N GLU A 370 4.74 -17.52 3.08
CA GLU A 370 4.94 -16.18 3.61
C GLU A 370 4.32 -15.09 2.72
N ARG A 371 3.89 -14.00 3.37
CA ARG A 371 3.41 -12.80 2.74
C ARG A 371 3.99 -11.57 3.46
N ALA A 372 4.97 -10.92 2.84
CA ALA A 372 5.60 -9.70 3.34
C ALA A 372 4.89 -8.43 2.85
N ILE A 373 5.40 -7.26 3.24
CA ILE A 373 4.93 -5.96 2.77
C ILE A 373 5.20 -5.83 1.27
N ALA A 374 6.46 -5.94 0.85
CA ALA A 374 6.79 -5.95 -0.57
C ALA A 374 6.42 -7.28 -1.24
N THR A 375 5.86 -7.22 -2.43
CA THR A 375 5.39 -8.39 -3.15
C THR A 375 5.41 -8.17 -4.67
N GLN A 376 5.61 -9.27 -5.41
CA GLN A 376 5.61 -9.28 -6.87
C GLN A 376 4.25 -8.96 -7.53
N GLN A 377 3.19 -8.90 -6.75
CA GLN A 377 1.83 -8.61 -7.28
C GLN A 377 1.42 -7.15 -7.16
N THR A 378 2.31 -6.27 -6.74
CA THR A 378 2.03 -4.84 -6.62
C THR A 378 1.80 -4.22 -8.01
N GLY A 379 0.65 -3.59 -8.22
CA GLY A 379 0.40 -2.81 -9.43
C GLY A 379 1.09 -1.44 -9.33
N PHE A 380 0.74 -0.68 -8.31
CA PHE A 380 1.39 0.59 -7.97
C PHE A 380 1.53 0.75 -6.46
N TRP A 381 2.42 1.62 -6.05
CA TRP A 381 2.61 1.99 -4.66
C TRP A 381 3.02 3.45 -4.53
N PHE A 382 2.82 4.02 -3.34
CA PHE A 382 3.17 5.40 -3.10
C PHE A 382 3.43 5.71 -1.63
N VAL A 383 4.03 6.88 -1.39
CA VAL A 383 3.98 7.62 -0.13
C VAL A 383 3.35 8.98 -0.44
N GLY A 384 2.12 9.20 0.01
CA GLY A 384 1.48 10.50 -0.05
C GLY A 384 1.94 11.36 1.11
N GLN A 385 2.30 12.62 0.84
CA GLN A 385 2.82 13.58 1.81
C GLN A 385 2.00 14.87 1.75
N ASN A 386 1.33 15.23 2.84
CA ASN A 386 0.62 16.48 2.96
C ASN A 386 1.32 17.42 3.96
N ARG A 387 1.56 18.67 3.55
CA ARG A 387 2.45 19.60 4.26
C ARG A 387 1.72 20.91 4.55
N ILE A 388 1.25 21.05 5.80
CA ILE A 388 0.50 22.24 6.26
C ILE A 388 1.29 23.54 6.15
N ALA A 389 2.62 23.47 6.17
CA ALA A 389 3.48 24.66 6.07
C ALA A 389 3.47 25.31 4.68
N TYR A 390 2.85 24.67 3.68
CA TYR A 390 2.80 25.14 2.30
C TYR A 390 1.36 25.42 1.84
N PRO A 391 1.15 26.40 0.93
CA PRO A 391 -0.13 26.55 0.25
C PRO A 391 -0.52 25.25 -0.47
N ASP A 392 -1.82 24.96 -0.61
CA ASP A 392 -2.31 23.74 -1.23
C ASP A 392 -1.73 23.47 -2.62
N VAL A 393 -1.47 24.53 -3.39
CA VAL A 393 -0.88 24.43 -4.72
C VAL A 393 0.54 23.84 -4.73
N ILE A 394 1.24 23.83 -3.58
CA ILE A 394 2.61 23.34 -3.41
C ILE A 394 2.66 22.16 -2.43
N GLY A 395 1.77 22.16 -1.43
CA GLY A 395 1.91 21.32 -0.22
C GLY A 395 1.82 19.82 -0.43
N GLY A 396 1.01 19.35 -1.38
CA GLY A 396 0.79 17.93 -1.62
C GLY A 396 1.80 17.32 -2.58
N ILE A 397 2.44 16.23 -2.19
CA ILE A 397 3.31 15.41 -3.06
C ILE A 397 2.88 13.94 -2.95
N LEU A 398 2.63 13.33 -4.09
CA LEU A 398 2.51 11.89 -4.22
C LEU A 398 3.85 11.34 -4.73
N TRP A 399 4.61 10.70 -3.85
CA TRP A 399 5.80 9.94 -4.22
C TRP A 399 5.31 8.61 -4.79
N PHE A 400 5.34 8.49 -6.12
CA PHE A 400 4.64 7.43 -6.85
C PHE A 400 5.61 6.46 -7.54
N GLY A 401 5.33 5.17 -7.42
CA GLY A 401 6.03 4.06 -8.07
C GLY A 401 5.05 3.03 -8.64
N THR A 402 5.52 2.19 -9.53
CA THR A 402 4.77 1.09 -10.15
C THR A 402 5.51 -0.21 -9.98
N ASP A 403 4.77 -1.32 -9.92
CA ASP A 403 5.30 -2.67 -9.73
C ASP A 403 5.92 -2.89 -8.34
N ASP A 404 6.62 -3.98 -8.13
CA ASP A 404 7.28 -4.40 -6.90
C ASP A 404 8.08 -3.29 -6.21
N ALA A 405 7.67 -2.91 -5.00
CA ALA A 405 8.29 -1.82 -4.25
C ALA A 405 9.78 -2.04 -3.96
N ALA A 406 10.21 -3.30 -3.78
CA ALA A 406 11.62 -3.60 -3.46
C ALA A 406 12.57 -3.37 -4.61
N THR A 407 12.08 -3.35 -5.85
CA THR A 407 12.87 -3.20 -7.08
C THR A 407 12.46 -1.99 -7.92
N SER A 408 11.54 -1.16 -7.42
CA SER A 408 11.08 0.06 -8.10
C SER A 408 11.33 1.33 -7.28
N TYR A 409 11.31 2.47 -7.94
CA TYR A 409 11.61 3.79 -7.37
C TYR A 409 10.37 4.66 -7.23
N LEU A 410 10.40 5.60 -6.29
CA LEU A 410 9.40 6.63 -6.10
C LEU A 410 9.78 7.93 -6.81
N THR A 411 8.85 8.48 -7.59
CA THR A 411 8.98 9.78 -8.25
C THR A 411 8.08 10.81 -7.58
N PRO A 412 8.57 12.02 -7.22
CA PRO A 412 7.73 13.06 -6.64
C PRO A 412 6.81 13.69 -7.69
N ILE A 413 5.51 13.51 -7.51
CA ILE A 413 4.46 14.11 -8.33
C ILE A 413 3.66 15.07 -7.46
N TYR A 414 3.69 16.36 -7.76
CA TYR A 414 2.88 17.34 -7.03
C TYR A 414 1.40 17.17 -7.34
N THR A 415 0.53 17.32 -6.34
CA THR A 415 -0.92 17.08 -6.49
C THR A 415 -1.63 18.12 -7.36
N ASN A 416 -0.99 19.25 -7.56
CA ASN A 416 -1.55 20.35 -8.36
C ASN A 416 -1.03 20.41 -9.81
N VAL A 417 -0.34 19.36 -10.28
CA VAL A 417 0.06 19.24 -11.70
C VAL A 417 -1.15 19.30 -12.64
N THR A 418 -0.93 19.76 -13.87
CA THR A 418 -2.00 19.86 -14.89
C THR A 418 -2.03 18.67 -15.85
N LYS A 419 -1.04 17.83 -15.81
CA LYS A 419 -0.92 16.56 -16.54
C LYS A 419 0.10 15.66 -15.85
N VAL A 420 0.05 14.37 -16.11
CA VAL A 420 0.96 13.36 -15.55
C VAL A 420 2.04 12.96 -16.55
N PRO A 421 3.19 12.39 -16.08
CA PRO A 421 4.23 11.86 -16.94
C PRO A 421 3.72 10.74 -17.84
N ARG A 422 4.15 10.70 -19.11
CA ARG A 422 3.74 9.69 -20.08
C ARG A 422 3.99 8.26 -19.59
N CYS A 423 5.08 8.01 -18.86
CA CYS A 423 5.42 6.68 -18.37
C CYS A 423 4.46 6.15 -17.28
N PHE A 424 3.69 7.03 -16.65
CA PHE A 424 2.66 6.69 -15.65
C PHE A 424 1.23 6.90 -16.15
N GLU A 425 1.05 7.40 -17.37
CA GLU A 425 -0.26 7.80 -17.89
C GLU A 425 -1.19 6.60 -18.08
N THR A 426 -2.44 6.76 -17.66
CA THR A 426 -3.51 5.77 -17.85
C THR A 426 -3.66 5.38 -19.31
N GLY A 427 -3.75 4.08 -19.58
CA GLY A 427 -3.87 3.53 -20.92
C GLY A 427 -2.55 3.43 -21.69
N ASN A 428 -1.41 3.60 -21.03
CA ASN A 428 -0.09 3.34 -21.60
C ASN A 428 0.33 1.88 -21.40
N GLY A 429 -0.37 0.94 -22.07
CA GLY A 429 -0.28 -0.49 -21.87
C GLY A 429 -1.32 -1.00 -20.85
N ASP A 430 -1.33 -2.30 -20.63
CA ASP A 430 -2.16 -3.01 -19.62
C ASP A 430 -1.51 -4.36 -19.30
N LEU A 431 -2.17 -5.20 -18.46
CA LEU A 431 -1.63 -6.51 -18.05
C LEU A 431 -1.48 -7.53 -19.20
N ILE A 432 -2.12 -7.29 -20.33
CA ILE A 432 -2.07 -8.16 -21.52
C ILE A 432 -1.45 -7.48 -22.73
N THR A 433 -1.10 -6.19 -22.62
CA THR A 433 -0.53 -5.38 -23.71
C THR A 433 0.74 -4.69 -23.23
N TYR A 434 1.89 -5.19 -23.62
CA TYR A 434 3.19 -4.57 -23.30
C TYR A 434 3.32 -3.20 -23.95
N SER A 435 3.81 -2.21 -23.17
CA SER A 435 4.21 -0.89 -23.67
C SER A 435 5.66 -0.58 -23.31
N PRO A 436 6.52 -0.28 -24.31
CA PRO A 436 7.91 0.06 -24.06
C PRO A 436 8.10 1.46 -23.43
N THR A 437 7.03 2.22 -23.26
CA THR A 437 7.01 3.56 -22.65
C THR A 437 6.35 3.58 -21.27
N SER A 438 5.88 2.43 -20.77
CA SER A 438 5.28 2.29 -19.46
C SER A 438 6.33 2.01 -18.38
N SER A 439 6.23 2.73 -17.26
CA SER A 439 7.06 2.49 -16.08
C SER A 439 6.76 1.15 -15.43
N PHE A 440 5.50 0.71 -15.42
CA PHE A 440 5.13 -0.61 -14.91
C PHE A 440 5.94 -1.71 -15.60
N TRP A 441 5.94 -1.76 -16.93
CA TRP A 441 6.67 -2.79 -17.66
C TRP A 441 8.19 -2.68 -17.54
N ALA A 442 8.73 -1.45 -17.40
CA ALA A 442 10.17 -1.28 -17.18
C ALA A 442 10.59 -1.79 -15.78
N ASN A 443 9.80 -1.49 -14.75
CA ASN A 443 10.03 -1.99 -13.39
C ASN A 443 9.83 -3.51 -13.32
N ASN A 444 8.77 -4.04 -13.92
CA ASN A 444 8.47 -5.47 -13.90
C ASN A 444 9.56 -6.30 -14.57
N ARG A 445 10.20 -5.81 -15.62
CA ARG A 445 11.34 -6.49 -16.24
C ARG A 445 12.56 -6.51 -15.33
N ILE A 446 12.87 -5.40 -14.66
CA ILE A 446 13.97 -5.34 -13.66
C ILE A 446 13.66 -6.25 -12.47
N ALA A 447 12.42 -6.28 -11.97
CA ALA A 447 11.99 -7.17 -10.90
C ALA A 447 12.20 -8.64 -11.28
N ASN A 448 11.73 -9.04 -12.46
CA ASN A 448 11.89 -10.41 -12.96
C ASN A 448 13.36 -10.76 -13.23
N ASP A 449 14.20 -9.81 -13.63
CA ASP A 449 15.64 -10.02 -13.70
C ASP A 449 16.22 -10.28 -12.30
N CYS A 450 15.85 -9.49 -11.28
CA CYS A 450 16.30 -9.68 -9.90
C CYS A 450 15.87 -11.04 -9.33
N TYR A 451 14.69 -11.56 -9.67
CA TYR A 451 14.21 -12.85 -9.14
C TYR A 451 15.09 -14.04 -9.51
N ARG A 452 15.93 -13.93 -10.51
CA ARG A 452 16.88 -14.98 -10.92
C ARG A 452 18.11 -15.06 -10.02
N MET A 453 18.58 -13.92 -9.50
CA MET A 453 19.78 -13.81 -8.65
C MET A 453 19.57 -12.70 -7.61
N TYR A 454 18.53 -12.86 -6.78
CA TYR A 454 18.02 -11.79 -5.93
C TYR A 454 19.08 -11.24 -4.98
N ASN A 455 19.82 -12.11 -4.31
CA ASN A 455 20.90 -11.74 -3.38
C ASN A 455 22.01 -10.87 -4.00
N LEU A 456 22.14 -10.85 -5.32
CA LEU A 456 23.16 -10.07 -6.04
C LEU A 456 22.57 -8.89 -6.81
N MET A 457 21.43 -9.10 -7.47
CA MET A 457 20.83 -8.09 -8.35
C MET A 457 19.99 -7.07 -7.57
N ALA A 458 19.22 -7.52 -6.57
CA ALA A 458 18.38 -6.61 -5.80
C ALA A 458 19.18 -5.56 -5.01
N PRO A 459 20.30 -5.88 -4.33
CA PRO A 459 21.16 -4.87 -3.71
C PRO A 459 21.73 -3.86 -4.72
N TYR A 460 22.11 -4.31 -5.90
CA TYR A 460 22.60 -3.41 -6.97
C TYR A 460 21.50 -2.46 -7.47
N VAL A 461 20.29 -2.96 -7.69
CA VAL A 461 19.11 -2.15 -8.04
C VAL A 461 18.77 -1.18 -6.90
N ARG A 462 18.84 -1.65 -5.65
CA ARG A 462 18.56 -0.84 -4.47
C ARG A 462 19.51 0.36 -4.35
N GLU A 463 20.79 0.18 -4.63
CA GLU A 463 21.74 1.29 -4.66
C GLU A 463 21.29 2.38 -5.64
N LYS A 464 20.79 2.01 -6.83
CA LYS A 464 20.29 2.96 -7.84
C LYS A 464 18.98 3.64 -7.43
N ILE A 465 18.11 2.93 -6.71
CA ILE A 465 16.91 3.49 -6.09
C ILE A 465 17.32 4.55 -5.06
N ASP A 466 18.22 4.22 -4.14
CA ASP A 466 18.66 5.10 -3.06
C ASP A 466 19.36 6.35 -3.61
N GLU A 467 20.22 6.21 -4.62
CA GLU A 467 20.86 7.35 -5.32
C GLU A 467 19.81 8.30 -5.91
N PHE A 468 18.78 7.77 -6.54
CA PHE A 468 17.72 8.59 -7.13
C PHE A 468 16.84 9.26 -6.07
N GLU A 469 16.28 8.48 -5.15
CA GLU A 469 15.35 8.97 -4.15
C GLU A 469 15.97 10.01 -3.20
N ASN A 470 17.18 9.76 -2.72
CA ASN A 470 17.91 10.73 -1.89
C ASN A 470 18.15 12.04 -2.63
N ARG A 471 18.52 11.98 -3.92
CA ARG A 471 18.66 13.16 -4.75
C ARG A 471 17.34 13.91 -4.92
N GLN A 472 16.21 13.21 -5.08
CA GLN A 472 14.91 13.85 -5.24
C GLN A 472 14.41 14.47 -3.93
N LEU A 473 14.66 13.85 -2.78
CA LEU A 473 14.33 14.44 -1.47
C LEU A 473 15.01 15.80 -1.26
N GLU A 474 16.26 15.93 -1.65
CA GLU A 474 16.96 17.24 -1.61
C GLU A 474 16.45 18.19 -2.69
N ARG A 475 16.24 17.71 -3.90
CA ARG A 475 15.77 18.54 -5.01
C ARG A 475 14.38 19.12 -4.78
N VAL A 476 13.47 18.38 -4.16
CA VAL A 476 12.13 18.87 -3.79
C VAL A 476 12.20 20.11 -2.89
N LYS A 477 13.15 20.19 -1.96
CA LYS A 477 13.35 21.38 -1.11
C LYS A 477 13.68 22.64 -1.93
N GLU A 478 14.50 22.47 -2.98
CA GLU A 478 14.86 23.57 -3.90
C GLU A 478 13.68 23.98 -4.77
N ILE A 479 12.92 22.99 -5.26
CA ILE A 479 11.73 23.21 -6.07
C ILE A 479 10.64 23.92 -5.26
N ASP A 480 10.39 23.50 -4.02
CA ASP A 480 9.45 24.15 -3.09
C ASP A 480 9.81 25.62 -2.87
N LYS A 481 11.09 25.91 -2.61
CA LYS A 481 11.56 27.29 -2.44
C LYS A 481 11.29 28.14 -3.69
N GLN A 482 11.59 27.61 -4.87
CA GLN A 482 11.36 28.32 -6.13
C GLN A 482 9.84 28.49 -6.41
N ALA A 483 9.03 27.49 -6.11
CA ALA A 483 7.58 27.57 -6.23
C ALA A 483 6.98 28.62 -5.28
N LEU A 484 7.47 28.70 -4.03
CA LEU A 484 7.10 29.74 -3.06
C LEU A 484 7.52 31.14 -3.53
N ASP A 485 8.71 31.28 -4.13
CA ASP A 485 9.17 32.55 -4.71
C ASP A 485 8.28 33.03 -5.86
N ILE A 486 7.82 32.09 -6.71
CA ILE A 486 6.87 32.38 -7.79
C ILE A 486 5.53 32.82 -7.18
N TYR A 487 5.04 32.07 -6.20
CA TYR A 487 3.79 32.33 -5.49
C TYR A 487 3.79 33.71 -4.84
N ALA A 488 4.81 34.05 -4.06
CA ALA A 488 4.94 35.32 -3.36
C ALA A 488 5.02 36.53 -4.31
N LYS A 489 5.86 36.47 -5.34
CA LYS A 489 6.03 37.56 -6.32
C LYS A 489 4.75 37.91 -7.06
N LEU A 490 3.90 36.91 -7.29
CA LEU A 490 2.63 37.12 -7.98
C LEU A 490 1.55 37.58 -7.03
N ALA A 491 1.52 37.08 -5.79
CA ALA A 491 0.62 37.54 -4.75
C ALA A 491 0.83 39.04 -4.43
N ASP A 492 2.08 39.49 -4.33
CA ASP A 492 2.42 40.91 -4.13
C ASP A 492 1.94 41.81 -5.27
N LYS A 493 2.07 41.36 -6.53
CA LYS A 493 1.57 42.11 -7.69
C LYS A 493 0.06 42.25 -7.71
N GLU A 494 -0.66 41.22 -7.27
CA GLU A 494 -2.12 41.25 -7.20
C GLU A 494 -2.61 42.11 -6.02
N MET A 495 -1.95 42.04 -4.87
CA MET A 495 -2.19 42.95 -3.74
C MET A 495 -2.02 44.44 -4.15
N GLN A 496 -0.94 44.78 -4.85
CA GLN A 496 -0.68 46.13 -5.36
C GLN A 496 -1.75 46.60 -6.37
N LYS A 497 -2.32 45.71 -7.17
CA LYS A 497 -3.43 46.00 -8.05
C LYS A 497 -4.75 46.24 -7.30
N ALA A 498 -4.99 45.49 -6.21
CA ALA A 498 -6.16 45.63 -5.37
C ALA A 498 -6.13 46.94 -4.57
N ASP A 499 -4.98 47.31 -3.98
CA ASP A 499 -4.73 48.54 -3.27
C ASP A 499 -5.01 49.80 -4.14
N LYS A 500 -4.62 49.77 -5.40
CA LYS A 500 -4.90 50.83 -6.36
C LYS A 500 -6.39 51.02 -6.67
N LYS A 501 -7.22 50.01 -6.36
CA LYS A 501 -8.68 50.03 -6.53
C LYS A 501 -9.44 50.29 -5.23
N GLY A 502 -8.77 50.50 -4.11
CA GLY A 502 -9.36 50.79 -2.81
C GLY A 502 -10.11 49.62 -2.17
N TYR A 503 -9.80 48.40 -2.55
CA TYR A 503 -10.36 47.19 -1.93
C TYR A 503 -9.35 46.55 -0.97
N LEU A 504 -9.81 46.17 0.21
CA LEU A 504 -9.04 45.24 1.08
C LEU A 504 -9.02 43.88 0.36
N TYR A 505 -7.82 43.52 -0.14
CA TYR A 505 -7.59 42.25 -0.79
C TYR A 505 -7.21 41.22 0.23
N PHE A 506 -8.09 40.26 0.45
CA PHE A 506 -7.72 38.98 1.04
C PHE A 506 -7.45 38.03 -0.11
N PRO A 507 -6.24 37.44 -0.25
CA PRO A 507 -5.99 36.44 -1.26
C PRO A 507 -7.03 35.32 -1.07
N LYS A 508 -8.02 35.25 -1.96
CA LYS A 508 -8.77 34.01 -2.10
C LYS A 508 -7.78 32.99 -2.61
N GLU A 509 -7.81 31.77 -2.08
CA GLU A 509 -6.96 30.64 -2.47
C GLU A 509 -6.95 30.33 -3.98
N ASP A 510 -7.65 31.13 -4.80
CA ASP A 510 -7.95 30.86 -6.20
C ASP A 510 -7.78 32.10 -7.09
N THR A 511 -6.63 32.77 -7.06
CA THR A 511 -6.34 33.84 -8.03
C THR A 511 -5.60 33.28 -9.24
N GLY A 512 -6.35 33.09 -10.32
CA GLY A 512 -6.06 32.33 -11.54
C GLY A 512 -4.64 32.38 -12.12
N ASP A 513 -3.94 33.53 -12.13
CA ASP A 513 -2.62 33.66 -12.79
C ASP A 513 -1.46 33.16 -11.91
N VAL A 514 -1.53 33.37 -10.59
CA VAL A 514 -0.50 32.97 -9.63
C VAL A 514 -0.46 31.45 -9.52
N VAL A 515 -1.61 30.87 -9.27
CA VAL A 515 -1.80 29.42 -9.14
C VAL A 515 -1.43 28.71 -10.44
N SER A 516 -1.79 29.28 -11.61
CA SER A 516 -1.46 28.72 -12.92
C SER A 516 0.05 28.68 -13.19
N ALA A 517 0.81 29.70 -12.77
CA ALA A 517 2.26 29.74 -12.94
C ALA A 517 2.97 28.70 -12.07
N VAL A 518 2.54 28.56 -10.80
CA VAL A 518 3.06 27.52 -9.89
C VAL A 518 2.71 26.14 -10.41
N LYS A 519 1.45 25.88 -10.79
CA LYS A 519 1.01 24.60 -11.37
C LYS A 519 1.85 24.19 -12.58
N ARG A 520 2.13 25.13 -13.49
CA ARG A 520 2.98 24.88 -14.66
C ARG A 520 4.42 24.52 -14.28
N TYR A 521 5.01 25.25 -13.32
CA TYR A 521 6.36 25.00 -12.85
C TYR A 521 6.48 23.61 -12.23
N LEU A 522 5.58 23.25 -11.31
CA LEU A 522 5.55 21.95 -10.64
C LEU A 522 5.21 20.79 -11.60
N THR A 523 4.35 21.06 -12.60
CA THR A 523 4.05 20.08 -13.66
C THR A 523 5.30 19.74 -14.47
N ASN A 524 6.05 20.75 -14.90
CA ASN A 524 7.28 20.54 -15.68
C ASN A 524 8.30 19.74 -14.86
N PHE A 525 8.53 20.11 -13.59
CA PHE A 525 9.42 19.37 -12.70
C PHE A 525 9.04 17.90 -12.57
N SER A 526 7.76 17.61 -12.27
CA SER A 526 7.28 16.23 -12.08
C SER A 526 7.44 15.39 -13.35
N ILE A 527 7.15 15.97 -14.53
CA ILE A 527 7.27 15.28 -15.82
C ILE A 527 8.75 15.05 -16.19
N GLU A 528 9.57 16.08 -16.10
CA GLU A 528 11.00 15.99 -16.46
C GLU A 528 11.74 14.99 -15.56
N THR A 529 11.43 15.00 -14.26
CA THR A 529 12.00 14.06 -13.29
C THR A 529 11.61 12.62 -13.61
N ALA A 530 10.32 12.35 -13.84
CA ALA A 530 9.84 11.02 -14.16
C ALA A 530 10.42 10.50 -15.50
N GLN A 531 10.44 11.34 -16.54
CA GLN A 531 10.95 10.94 -17.85
C GLN A 531 12.47 10.68 -17.84
N ALA A 532 13.23 11.51 -17.11
CA ALA A 532 14.67 11.31 -16.96
C ALA A 532 14.99 10.00 -16.24
N GLN A 533 14.29 9.72 -15.14
CA GLN A 533 14.49 8.49 -14.38
C GLN A 533 14.03 7.25 -15.15
N PHE A 534 12.92 7.33 -15.85
CA PHE A 534 12.44 6.24 -16.69
C PHE A 534 13.48 5.83 -17.74
N LYS A 535 14.18 6.81 -18.36
CA LYS A 535 15.26 6.52 -19.30
C LYS A 535 16.43 5.78 -18.62
N VAL A 536 16.87 6.28 -17.46
CA VAL A 536 17.93 5.63 -16.66
C VAL A 536 17.55 4.21 -16.29
N TRP A 537 16.26 3.99 -15.95
CA TRP A 537 15.77 2.67 -15.57
C TRP A 537 15.78 1.67 -16.72
N LYS A 538 15.46 2.11 -17.92
CA LYS A 538 15.61 1.27 -19.12
C LYS A 538 17.07 0.93 -19.47
N GLU A 539 18.00 1.82 -19.19
CA GLU A 539 19.44 1.56 -19.33
C GLU A 539 19.92 0.57 -18.24
N LEU A 540 19.36 0.66 -17.03
CA LEU A 540 19.65 -0.28 -15.93
C LEU A 540 19.25 -1.72 -16.29
N GLU A 541 18.09 -1.93 -16.92
CA GLU A 541 17.65 -3.25 -17.41
C GLU A 541 18.72 -3.90 -18.29
N THR A 542 19.25 -3.14 -19.26
CA THR A 542 20.33 -3.63 -20.13
C THR A 542 21.62 -3.90 -19.36
N THR A 543 21.93 -3.07 -18.38
CA THR A 543 23.09 -3.26 -17.51
C THR A 543 22.99 -4.54 -16.69
N LEU A 544 21.84 -4.82 -16.12
CA LEU A 544 21.59 -6.05 -15.35
C LEU A 544 21.77 -7.31 -16.24
N LEU A 545 21.21 -7.27 -17.45
CA LEU A 545 21.36 -8.37 -18.41
C LEU A 545 22.83 -8.66 -18.72
N VAL A 546 23.64 -7.64 -19.00
CA VAL A 546 25.06 -7.82 -19.35
C VAL A 546 25.88 -8.20 -18.13
N LYS A 547 25.65 -7.55 -16.97
CA LYS A 547 26.45 -7.75 -15.75
C LYS A 547 26.30 -9.16 -15.17
N PHE A 548 25.07 -9.68 -15.19
CA PHE A 548 24.69 -10.93 -14.48
C PHE A 548 24.30 -12.08 -15.41
N ILE A 549 24.66 -12.01 -16.68
CA ILE A 549 24.33 -13.08 -17.64
C ILE A 549 24.90 -14.43 -17.20
N ASP A 550 24.11 -15.47 -17.34
CA ASP A 550 24.48 -16.87 -17.10
C ASP A 550 25.03 -17.16 -15.69
N GLY A 551 24.59 -16.40 -14.68
CA GLY A 551 24.94 -16.62 -13.28
C GLY A 551 26.37 -16.19 -12.91
N ASN A 552 27.04 -15.43 -13.76
CA ASN A 552 28.34 -14.81 -13.47
C ASN A 552 28.19 -13.29 -13.27
N VAL A 553 29.17 -12.66 -12.62
CA VAL A 553 29.20 -11.22 -12.35
C VAL A 553 30.40 -10.60 -13.03
N LYS A 554 30.17 -9.58 -13.86
CA LYS A 554 31.22 -8.81 -14.51
C LYS A 554 31.58 -7.57 -13.70
N ALA A 555 32.87 -7.31 -13.54
CA ALA A 555 33.38 -6.13 -12.86
C ALA A 555 33.13 -4.85 -13.66
N GLN A 556 32.86 -3.75 -12.95
CA GLN A 556 32.68 -2.41 -13.54
C GLN A 556 33.73 -1.44 -13.02
N ASN A 557 34.04 -0.44 -13.85
CA ASN A 557 34.77 0.77 -13.47
C ASN A 557 33.86 1.73 -12.69
N PRO A 558 34.42 2.73 -11.97
CA PRO A 558 33.61 3.72 -11.25
C PRO A 558 32.64 4.52 -12.13
N ASP A 559 32.89 4.61 -13.43
CA ASP A 559 32.00 5.28 -14.39
C ASP A 559 30.86 4.37 -14.93
N GLY A 560 30.78 3.12 -14.44
CA GLY A 560 29.78 2.13 -14.83
C GLY A 560 30.13 1.32 -16.08
N SER A 561 31.22 1.64 -16.79
CA SER A 561 31.70 0.80 -17.90
C SER A 561 32.22 -0.54 -17.42
N PHE A 562 32.10 -1.59 -18.24
CA PHE A 562 32.61 -2.90 -17.87
C PHE A 562 34.12 -2.97 -18.01
N LYS A 563 34.82 -3.59 -17.06
CA LYS A 563 36.25 -3.87 -17.18
C LYS A 563 36.46 -4.95 -18.22
N HIS A 564 37.48 -4.73 -19.04
CA HIS A 564 37.88 -5.67 -20.11
C HIS A 564 39.30 -6.17 -19.93
N SER A 565 39.62 -7.30 -20.55
CA SER A 565 40.95 -7.88 -20.53
C SER A 565 41.98 -6.93 -21.20
N GLU A 566 43.25 -7.09 -20.86
CA GLU A 566 44.34 -6.32 -21.49
C GLU A 566 44.52 -6.61 -23.00
N TYR A 567 43.97 -7.76 -23.45
CA TYR A 567 44.13 -8.22 -24.85
C TYR A 567 42.94 -7.88 -25.74
N SER A 568 41.77 -7.56 -25.16
CA SER A 568 40.56 -7.28 -25.95
C SER A 568 39.53 -6.46 -25.18
N VAL A 569 39.03 -5.40 -25.80
CA VAL A 569 37.92 -4.59 -25.29
C VAL A 569 36.56 -5.31 -25.35
N HIS A 570 36.49 -6.48 -25.95
CA HIS A 570 35.26 -7.28 -26.10
C HIS A 570 35.17 -8.45 -25.12
N ILE A 571 36.23 -8.67 -24.33
CA ILE A 571 36.30 -9.77 -23.36
C ILE A 571 36.38 -9.17 -21.95
N PRO A 572 35.53 -9.56 -21.00
CA PRO A 572 35.60 -9.05 -19.63
C PRO A 572 36.95 -9.42 -18.99
N GLU A 573 37.46 -8.59 -18.09
CA GLU A 573 38.71 -8.81 -17.33
C GLU A 573 38.66 -10.11 -16.52
N GLY A 574 37.48 -10.43 -15.95
CA GLY A 574 37.23 -11.65 -15.21
C GLY A 574 35.73 -11.89 -15.07
N LEU A 575 35.39 -13.11 -14.70
CA LEU A 575 34.03 -13.53 -14.40
C LEU A 575 34.01 -14.08 -12.98
N GLU A 576 33.27 -13.43 -12.08
CA GLU A 576 33.00 -13.95 -10.77
C GLU A 576 31.85 -14.96 -10.86
N GLN A 577 31.97 -16.10 -10.17
CA GLN A 577 30.94 -17.12 -10.01
C GLN A 577 30.63 -17.25 -8.52
N PRO A 578 29.69 -16.47 -7.98
CA PRO A 578 29.47 -16.35 -6.55
C PRO A 578 28.91 -17.62 -5.91
N GLY A 579 28.31 -18.52 -6.71
CA GLY A 579 27.67 -19.75 -6.20
C GLY A 579 26.40 -19.45 -5.39
N TYR A 580 26.12 -20.32 -4.43
CA TYR A 580 24.90 -20.28 -3.61
C TYR A 580 25.19 -19.95 -2.14
N SER A 581 24.15 -19.51 -1.42
CA SER A 581 24.23 -19.17 0.00
C SER A 581 24.59 -20.38 0.87
N GLU A 582 25.10 -20.14 2.09
CA GLU A 582 25.41 -21.17 3.07
C GLU A 582 24.16 -21.95 3.49
N VAL A 583 23.01 -21.31 3.61
CA VAL A 583 21.72 -21.95 3.92
C VAL A 583 21.36 -22.97 2.84
N TRP A 584 21.52 -22.64 1.58
CA TRP A 584 21.29 -23.57 0.47
C TRP A 584 22.29 -24.73 0.49
N LYS A 585 23.57 -24.46 0.70
CA LYS A 585 24.59 -25.50 0.80
C LYS A 585 24.29 -26.47 1.92
N GLN A 586 23.90 -25.98 3.10
CA GLN A 586 23.45 -26.80 4.21
C GLN A 586 22.23 -27.65 3.86
N ALA A 587 21.21 -27.04 3.23
CA ALA A 587 20.00 -27.74 2.81
C ALA A 587 20.30 -28.87 1.83
N VAL A 588 21.22 -28.68 0.87
CA VAL A 588 21.69 -29.71 -0.06
C VAL A 588 22.43 -30.82 0.69
N ALA A 589 23.36 -30.47 1.57
CA ALA A 589 24.17 -31.43 2.30
C ALA A 589 23.38 -32.31 3.27
N THR A 590 22.20 -31.88 3.71
CA THR A 590 21.28 -32.60 4.59
C THR A 590 20.10 -33.25 3.87
N SER A 591 19.96 -33.03 2.56
CA SER A 591 18.88 -33.59 1.74
C SER A 591 19.12 -35.07 1.38
N PRO A 592 18.07 -35.78 0.95
CA PRO A 592 18.25 -37.13 0.39
C PRO A 592 19.17 -37.20 -0.85
N ALA A 593 19.40 -36.05 -1.52
CA ALA A 593 20.30 -35.95 -2.66
C ALA A 593 21.78 -35.81 -2.25
N ALA A 594 22.09 -35.66 -0.97
CA ALA A 594 23.46 -35.42 -0.48
C ALA A 594 24.45 -36.52 -0.93
N GLU A 595 24.06 -37.81 -0.84
CA GLU A 595 24.89 -38.94 -1.24
C GLU A 595 25.27 -38.90 -2.73
N VAL A 596 24.37 -38.38 -3.59
CA VAL A 596 24.61 -38.28 -5.04
C VAL A 596 25.51 -37.08 -5.38
N LEU A 597 25.43 -36.01 -4.61
CA LEU A 597 26.14 -34.75 -4.85
C LEU A 597 27.49 -34.67 -4.11
N GLN A 598 27.73 -35.55 -3.14
CA GLN A 598 28.98 -35.58 -2.37
C GLN A 598 30.16 -35.98 -3.26
N VAL A 599 31.19 -35.17 -3.28
CA VAL A 599 32.46 -35.52 -3.93
C VAL A 599 33.17 -36.59 -3.09
N VAL A 600 33.48 -37.73 -3.71
CA VAL A 600 34.30 -38.77 -3.10
C VAL A 600 35.71 -38.69 -3.66
N GLU A 601 36.71 -38.83 -2.78
CA GLU A 601 38.10 -38.89 -3.22
C GLU A 601 38.32 -40.15 -4.06
N THR A 602 38.85 -39.98 -5.26
CA THR A 602 39.31 -41.09 -6.07
C THR A 602 40.53 -41.70 -5.38
N PRO A 603 40.56 -43.01 -5.10
CA PRO A 603 41.76 -43.65 -4.56
C PRO A 603 42.96 -43.33 -5.45
N LYS A 604 44.01 -42.77 -4.89
CA LYS A 604 45.28 -42.62 -5.60
C LYS A 604 45.83 -44.04 -5.77
N GLU A 605 45.96 -44.50 -7.01
CA GLU A 605 46.65 -45.75 -7.35
C GLU A 605 48.13 -45.70 -6.95
#